data_52c2795a7c749f543a6223641c3cf4cf
#
_entry.id   52c2795a7c749f543a6223641c3cf4cf
#
_cell.length_a   1.000
_cell.length_b   1.000
_cell.length_c   1.000
_cell.angle_alpha   90.00
_cell.angle_beta   90.00
_cell.angle_gamma   90.00
#
_symmetry.space_group_name_H-M   'P 1'
#
loop_
_entity.id
_entity.type
_entity.pdbx_description
1 polymer ?
#
loop_
_entity_poly.entity_id
_entity_poly.type
_entity_poly.pdbx_seq_one_letter_code
_entity_poly.pdbx_strand_id
1 'polypeptide(L)'
;MAAPREPRYITVDEWRELERANPDAKYEYFDGHVYLMSGGSLAHARIGSNVVRTLEDTLGDASCYTYNSDASIRVSETRYTYPDASVSCDPRDEPTTEQVQIQAPRVVVEVLSDSTEGIDRIRKANFYHACPTIQEYMLIATKCQAVEVQRRAGDEWTLHLFGPGDEIELVSIGVRFSLATLYRGTAVPEPPNDQD
;
A
#
# COMPACT_ATOMS: atom_id res chain seq x y z
N MET A 1 6.43 -38.07 -10.94
CA MET A 1 5.99 -36.73 -10.50
C MET A 1 7.00 -36.21 -9.50
N ALA A 2 7.68 -35.09 -9.76
CA ALA A 2 8.59 -34.48 -8.78
C ALA A 2 7.75 -33.91 -7.64
N ALA A 3 8.15 -34.21 -6.39
CA ALA A 3 7.51 -33.56 -5.22
C ALA A 3 7.60 -32.04 -5.35
N PRO A 4 6.57 -31.27 -4.93
CA PRO A 4 6.67 -29.84 -4.89
C PRO A 4 7.87 -29.48 -4.02
N ARG A 5 8.80 -28.68 -4.57
CA ARG A 5 9.93 -28.15 -3.79
C ARG A 5 9.33 -27.29 -2.69
N GLU A 6 9.63 -27.61 -1.44
CA GLU A 6 9.32 -26.72 -0.33
C GLU A 6 9.90 -25.32 -0.65
N PRO A 7 9.13 -24.23 -0.39
CA PRO A 7 9.64 -22.88 -0.60
C PRO A 7 10.92 -22.71 0.22
N ARG A 8 12.00 -22.35 -0.44
CA ARG A 8 13.29 -22.13 0.21
C ARG A 8 13.17 -20.96 1.17
N TYR A 9 13.40 -21.22 2.45
CA TYR A 9 13.57 -20.16 3.44
C TYR A 9 14.87 -19.41 3.15
N ILE A 10 14.81 -18.07 3.08
CA ILE A 10 15.99 -17.20 2.95
C ILE A 10 15.99 -16.15 4.06
N THR A 11 17.19 -15.70 4.43
CA THR A 11 17.37 -14.64 5.41
C THR A 11 17.08 -13.26 4.81
N VAL A 12 16.91 -12.24 5.66
CA VAL A 12 16.77 -10.83 5.21
C VAL A 12 17.98 -10.39 4.39
N ASP A 13 19.19 -10.82 4.75
CA ASP A 13 20.40 -10.45 4.02
C ASP A 13 20.45 -11.10 2.64
N GLU A 14 20.07 -12.39 2.51
CA GLU A 14 19.93 -13.05 1.22
C GLU A 14 18.84 -12.40 0.36
N TRP A 15 17.73 -11.94 0.96
CA TRP A 15 16.71 -11.17 0.24
C TRP A 15 17.27 -9.83 -0.29
N ARG A 16 18.02 -9.09 0.53
CA ARG A 16 18.66 -7.83 0.11
C ARG A 16 19.69 -8.05 -1.00
N GLU A 17 20.40 -9.17 -0.98
CA GLU A 17 21.31 -9.55 -2.06
C GLU A 17 20.54 -9.88 -3.34
N LEU A 18 19.40 -10.57 -3.23
CA LEU A 18 18.54 -10.87 -4.35
C LEU A 18 18.04 -9.58 -5.04
N GLU A 19 17.57 -8.58 -4.26
CA GLU A 19 17.15 -7.28 -4.79
C GLU A 19 18.29 -6.53 -5.48
N ARG A 20 19.47 -6.48 -4.85
CA ARG A 20 20.65 -5.85 -5.45
C ARG A 20 21.10 -6.53 -6.75
N ALA A 21 20.95 -7.83 -6.84
CA ALA A 21 21.28 -8.60 -8.04
C ALA A 21 20.25 -8.45 -9.17
N ASN A 22 19.04 -7.98 -8.85
CA ASN A 22 17.92 -7.86 -9.80
C ASN A 22 17.24 -6.48 -9.66
N PRO A 23 17.91 -5.37 -10.04
CA PRO A 23 17.40 -4.02 -9.79
C PRO A 23 16.10 -3.70 -10.55
N ASP A 24 15.77 -4.47 -11.57
CA ASP A 24 14.54 -4.32 -12.36
C ASP A 24 13.35 -5.12 -11.78
N ALA A 25 13.54 -5.84 -10.68
CA ALA A 25 12.52 -6.65 -10.02
C ALA A 25 12.34 -6.22 -8.57
N LYS A 26 11.10 -6.28 -8.07
CA LYS A 26 10.75 -6.00 -6.68
C LYS A 26 10.30 -7.29 -6.00
N TYR A 27 10.82 -7.51 -4.82
CA TYR A 27 10.52 -8.72 -4.06
C TYR A 27 10.05 -8.35 -2.65
N GLU A 28 8.78 -8.62 -2.35
CA GLU A 28 8.31 -8.58 -0.97
C GLU A 28 8.90 -9.74 -0.17
N TYR A 29 9.16 -9.50 1.10
CA TYR A 29 9.73 -10.51 1.99
C TYR A 29 8.87 -10.65 3.24
N PHE A 30 8.40 -11.87 3.51
CA PHE A 30 7.58 -12.18 4.67
C PHE A 30 8.14 -13.41 5.40
N ASP A 31 8.77 -13.19 6.54
CA ASP A 31 9.20 -14.26 7.47
C ASP A 31 9.97 -15.40 6.77
N GLY A 32 10.93 -15.08 5.90
CA GLY A 32 11.75 -16.03 5.17
C GLY A 32 11.25 -16.43 3.77
N HIS A 33 10.12 -15.90 3.35
CA HIS A 33 9.54 -16.17 2.03
C HIS A 33 9.60 -14.91 1.15
N VAL A 34 9.95 -15.11 -0.11
CA VAL A 34 10.09 -14.05 -1.11
C VAL A 34 8.97 -14.16 -2.13
N TYR A 35 8.37 -13.03 -2.46
CA TYR A 35 7.28 -12.90 -3.43
C TYR A 35 7.67 -11.87 -4.48
N LEU A 36 7.83 -12.31 -5.73
CA LEU A 36 8.05 -11.42 -6.85
C LEU A 36 6.77 -10.61 -7.09
N MET A 37 6.88 -9.30 -7.12
CA MET A 37 5.76 -8.44 -7.48
C MET A 37 5.47 -8.53 -8.98
N SER A 38 4.20 -8.64 -9.32
CA SER A 38 3.72 -8.60 -10.70
C SER A 38 3.08 -7.25 -11.00
N GLY A 39 3.13 -6.81 -12.26
CA GLY A 39 2.40 -5.61 -12.69
C GLY A 39 0.88 -5.78 -12.60
N GLY A 40 0.17 -4.69 -12.34
CA GLY A 40 -1.28 -4.63 -12.34
C GLY A 40 -1.88 -4.23 -13.70
N SER A 41 -3.21 -4.11 -13.77
CA SER A 41 -3.93 -3.59 -14.94
C SER A 41 -3.64 -2.10 -15.18
N LEU A 42 -4.02 -1.58 -16.36
CA LEU A 42 -3.92 -0.13 -16.62
C LEU A 42 -4.77 0.70 -15.66
N ALA A 43 -5.93 0.18 -15.22
CA ALA A 43 -6.75 0.84 -14.20
C ALA A 43 -6.02 0.89 -12.85
N HIS A 44 -5.41 -0.21 -12.42
CA HIS A 44 -4.58 -0.27 -11.23
C HIS A 44 -3.45 0.77 -11.26
N ALA A 45 -2.65 0.78 -12.34
CA ALA A 45 -1.57 1.74 -12.52
C ALA A 45 -2.04 3.20 -12.52
N ARG A 46 -3.22 3.48 -13.13
CA ARG A 46 -3.80 4.82 -13.15
C ARG A 46 -4.26 5.24 -11.75
N ILE A 47 -4.92 4.36 -11.01
CA ILE A 47 -5.35 4.63 -9.63
C ILE A 47 -4.13 4.89 -8.75
N GLY A 48 -3.08 4.05 -8.81
CA GLY A 48 -1.85 4.26 -8.05
C GLY A 48 -1.23 5.63 -8.30
N SER A 49 -1.14 6.05 -9.58
CA SER A 49 -0.66 7.39 -9.95
C SER A 49 -1.55 8.52 -9.42
N ASN A 50 -2.88 8.32 -9.45
CA ASN A 50 -3.83 9.30 -8.93
C ASN A 50 -3.72 9.42 -7.40
N VAL A 51 -3.50 8.30 -6.69
CA VAL A 51 -3.29 8.28 -5.22
C VAL A 51 -2.10 9.14 -4.84
N VAL A 52 -0.92 8.84 -5.41
CA VAL A 52 0.32 9.58 -5.10
C VAL A 52 0.11 11.07 -5.32
N ARG A 53 -0.41 11.45 -6.51
CA ARG A 53 -0.68 12.85 -6.83
C ARG A 53 -1.67 13.49 -5.88
N THR A 54 -2.79 12.81 -5.54
CA THR A 54 -3.81 13.36 -4.64
C THR A 54 -3.25 13.59 -3.25
N LEU A 55 -2.44 12.66 -2.75
CA LEU A 55 -1.80 12.79 -1.45
C LEU A 55 -0.77 13.94 -1.44
N GLU A 56 0.07 14.07 -2.47
CA GLU A 56 1.02 15.17 -2.61
C GLU A 56 0.32 16.54 -2.68
N ASP A 57 -0.69 16.66 -3.56
CA ASP A 57 -1.46 17.91 -3.74
C ASP A 57 -2.17 18.33 -2.43
N THR A 58 -2.62 17.35 -1.61
CA THR A 58 -3.38 17.61 -0.38
C THR A 58 -2.49 17.86 0.84
N LEU A 59 -1.34 17.19 0.91
CA LEU A 59 -0.33 17.40 1.97
C LEU A 59 0.34 18.77 1.82
N GLY A 60 0.55 19.24 0.60
CA GLY A 60 1.22 20.51 0.33
C GLY A 60 2.59 20.58 1.02
N ASP A 61 2.81 21.65 1.80
CA ASP A 61 4.08 21.89 2.51
C ASP A 61 4.16 21.19 3.89
N ALA A 62 3.31 20.21 4.16
CA ALA A 62 3.36 19.45 5.41
C ALA A 62 4.68 18.68 5.51
N SER A 63 5.14 18.43 6.75
CA SER A 63 6.36 17.64 7.01
C SER A 63 6.14 16.13 6.81
N CYS A 64 5.43 15.75 5.76
CA CYS A 64 5.16 14.37 5.38
C CYS A 64 5.52 14.16 3.92
N TYR A 65 5.99 12.98 3.60
CA TYR A 65 6.42 12.61 2.24
C TYR A 65 5.56 11.46 1.73
N THR A 66 5.08 11.60 0.50
CA THR A 66 4.38 10.52 -0.22
C THR A 66 5.37 9.75 -1.08
N TYR A 67 5.28 8.43 -1.05
CA TYR A 67 6.11 7.53 -1.85
C TYR A 67 5.22 6.64 -2.70
N ASN A 68 5.68 6.34 -3.90
CA ASN A 68 5.05 5.40 -4.81
C ASN A 68 5.52 3.95 -4.56
N SER A 69 5.11 3.03 -5.39
CA SER A 69 5.47 1.61 -5.31
C SER A 69 6.96 1.30 -5.54
N ASP A 70 7.82 2.30 -5.79
CA ASP A 70 9.27 2.10 -5.91
C ASP A 70 9.96 2.08 -4.54
N ALA A 71 9.31 2.62 -3.51
CA ALA A 71 9.84 2.63 -2.15
C ALA A 71 9.33 1.44 -1.34
N SER A 72 10.23 0.63 -0.82
CA SER A 72 9.87 -0.41 0.14
C SER A 72 9.60 0.19 1.52
N ILE A 73 8.72 -0.45 2.28
CA ILE A 73 8.50 -0.15 3.69
C ILE A 73 8.96 -1.30 4.58
N ARG A 74 9.56 -0.97 5.71
CA ARG A 74 9.88 -1.93 6.76
C ARG A 74 8.69 -2.04 7.71
N VAL A 75 7.98 -3.15 7.65
CA VAL A 75 6.85 -3.42 8.53
C VAL A 75 7.33 -4.00 9.87
N SER A 76 8.36 -4.84 9.82
CA SER A 76 9.03 -5.42 11.00
C SER A 76 10.47 -5.83 10.66
N GLU A 77 11.17 -6.47 11.60
CA GLU A 77 12.51 -7.04 11.37
C GLU A 77 12.54 -8.09 10.25
N THR A 78 11.42 -8.76 10.01
CA THR A 78 11.31 -9.88 9.06
C THR A 78 10.22 -9.69 8.01
N ARG A 79 9.70 -8.45 7.83
CA ARG A 79 8.64 -8.17 6.86
C ARG A 79 8.87 -6.85 6.14
N TYR A 80 8.96 -6.94 4.84
CA TYR A 80 9.22 -5.84 3.93
C TYR A 80 8.26 -5.91 2.75
N THR A 81 7.59 -4.80 2.43
CA THR A 81 6.57 -4.72 1.36
C THR A 81 6.82 -3.53 0.46
N TYR A 82 6.20 -3.54 -0.72
CA TYR A 82 6.18 -2.44 -1.68
C TYR A 82 4.73 -2.04 -1.94
N PRO A 83 4.09 -1.26 -1.07
CA PRO A 83 2.72 -0.82 -1.29
C PRO A 83 2.62 0.10 -2.51
N ASP A 84 1.43 0.22 -3.11
CA ASP A 84 1.19 1.10 -4.25
C ASP A 84 1.42 2.57 -3.92
N ALA A 85 1.14 2.98 -2.68
CA ALA A 85 1.60 4.24 -2.12
C ALA A 85 1.77 4.16 -0.60
N SER A 86 2.61 5.03 -0.06
CA SER A 86 2.76 5.20 1.40
C SER A 86 3.06 6.64 1.76
N VAL A 87 2.72 7.03 2.98
CA VAL A 87 3.07 8.34 3.54
C VAL A 87 3.85 8.14 4.83
N SER A 88 4.97 8.83 4.96
CA SER A 88 5.69 8.96 6.22
C SER A 88 5.80 10.44 6.62
N CYS A 89 5.68 10.70 7.92
CA CYS A 89 5.92 12.01 8.53
C CYS A 89 7.09 11.95 9.52
N ASP A 90 7.91 10.92 9.44
CA ASP A 90 9.08 10.75 10.29
C ASP A 90 10.31 11.37 9.61
N PRO A 91 11.10 12.20 10.31
CA PRO A 91 12.31 12.79 9.72
C PRO A 91 13.34 11.76 9.23
N ARG A 92 13.30 10.53 9.73
CA ARG A 92 14.17 9.44 9.25
C ARG A 92 13.85 8.99 7.83
N ASP A 93 12.64 9.30 7.37
CA ASP A 93 12.15 8.94 6.04
C ASP A 93 12.17 10.12 5.06
N GLU A 94 12.89 11.20 5.40
CA GLU A 94 13.13 12.29 4.46
C GLU A 94 13.85 11.77 3.21
N PRO A 95 13.39 12.14 1.99
CA PRO A 95 13.94 11.59 0.76
C PRO A 95 15.40 12.00 0.55
N THR A 96 16.30 11.04 0.66
CA THR A 96 17.74 11.17 0.39
C THR A 96 18.18 10.16 -0.66
N THR A 97 19.35 10.38 -1.26
CA THR A 97 19.90 9.44 -2.25
C THR A 97 20.46 8.15 -1.63
N GLU A 98 20.61 8.11 -0.31
CA GLU A 98 21.19 6.97 0.40
C GLU A 98 20.12 6.05 0.98
N GLN A 99 18.94 6.59 1.27
CA GLN A 99 17.85 5.83 1.87
C GLN A 99 17.01 5.14 0.81
N VAL A 100 16.89 3.83 0.94
CA VAL A 100 16.15 2.98 -0.02
C VAL A 100 14.89 2.39 0.57
N GLN A 101 14.57 2.72 1.85
CA GLN A 101 13.49 2.06 2.58
C GLN A 101 12.88 2.98 3.63
N ILE A 102 11.55 3.02 3.68
CA ILE A 102 10.78 3.76 4.67
C ILE A 102 10.76 2.98 5.98
N GLN A 103 11.14 3.63 7.07
CA GLN A 103 11.27 3.03 8.41
C GLN A 103 10.03 3.23 9.29
N ALA A 104 9.28 4.30 9.05
CA ALA A 104 8.14 4.69 9.88
C ALA A 104 6.92 5.11 9.02
N PRO A 105 6.41 4.21 8.17
CA PRO A 105 5.22 4.50 7.37
C PRO A 105 4.04 4.82 8.30
N ARG A 106 3.28 5.87 7.98
CA ARG A 106 2.10 6.30 8.75
C ARG A 106 0.80 5.90 8.06
N VAL A 107 0.73 6.06 6.75
CA VAL A 107 -0.37 5.61 5.90
C VAL A 107 0.18 4.65 4.85
N VAL A 108 -0.52 3.55 4.64
CA VAL A 108 -0.21 2.57 3.59
C VAL A 108 -1.42 2.42 2.69
N VAL A 109 -1.19 2.36 1.38
CA VAL A 109 -2.24 2.24 0.37
C VAL A 109 -1.95 1.06 -0.55
N GLU A 110 -2.94 0.21 -0.75
CA GLU A 110 -2.92 -0.88 -1.74
C GLU A 110 -4.10 -0.71 -2.71
N VAL A 111 -3.80 -0.78 -3.98
CA VAL A 111 -4.80 -0.85 -5.05
C VAL A 111 -5.06 -2.31 -5.34
N LEU A 112 -6.26 -2.78 -5.08
CA LEU A 112 -6.59 -4.20 -5.15
C LEU A 112 -6.55 -4.72 -6.59
N SER A 113 -5.98 -5.90 -6.76
CA SER A 113 -6.00 -6.66 -8.00
C SER A 113 -6.57 -8.05 -7.77
N ASP A 114 -7.07 -8.72 -8.82
CA ASP A 114 -7.60 -10.07 -8.68
C ASP A 114 -6.59 -11.07 -8.10
N SER A 115 -5.30 -10.86 -8.35
CA SER A 115 -4.24 -11.75 -7.89
C SER A 115 -3.77 -11.49 -6.46
N THR A 116 -3.93 -10.27 -5.95
CA THR A 116 -3.38 -9.87 -4.63
C THR A 116 -4.43 -9.56 -3.58
N GLU A 117 -5.70 -9.32 -3.96
CA GLU A 117 -6.78 -8.89 -3.06
C GLU A 117 -6.85 -9.72 -1.77
N GLY A 118 -6.81 -11.05 -1.88
CA GLY A 118 -6.85 -11.92 -0.70
C GLY A 118 -5.62 -11.78 0.21
N ILE A 119 -4.45 -11.49 -0.37
CA ILE A 119 -3.20 -11.26 0.38
C ILE A 119 -3.28 -9.90 1.08
N ASP A 120 -3.71 -8.86 0.37
CA ASP A 120 -3.79 -7.49 0.87
C ASP A 120 -4.80 -7.38 2.01
N ARG A 121 -6.00 -7.98 1.83
CA ARG A 121 -7.09 -7.94 2.81
C ARG A 121 -6.82 -8.73 4.10
N ILE A 122 -6.02 -9.79 4.03
CA ILE A 122 -5.83 -10.69 5.17
C ILE A 122 -4.39 -10.64 5.67
N ARG A 123 -3.41 -11.03 4.83
CA ARG A 123 -2.02 -11.17 5.28
C ARG A 123 -1.37 -9.82 5.53
N LYS A 124 -1.39 -8.93 4.53
CA LYS A 124 -0.79 -7.59 4.67
C LYS A 124 -1.53 -6.75 5.71
N ALA A 125 -2.87 -6.82 5.77
CA ALA A 125 -3.64 -6.14 6.80
C ALA A 125 -3.15 -6.50 8.20
N ASN A 126 -2.97 -7.80 8.50
CA ASN A 126 -2.43 -8.25 9.80
C ASN A 126 -1.01 -7.71 10.06
N PHE A 127 -0.16 -7.63 9.04
CA PHE A 127 1.18 -7.10 9.16
C PHE A 127 1.16 -5.60 9.45
N TYR A 128 0.34 -4.85 8.71
CA TYR A 128 0.21 -3.41 8.86
C TYR A 128 -0.44 -3.03 10.20
N HIS A 129 -1.42 -3.81 10.66
CA HIS A 129 -2.02 -3.62 11.98
C HIS A 129 -1.01 -3.85 13.12
N ALA A 130 -0.08 -4.79 12.96
CA ALA A 130 0.95 -5.06 13.95
C ALA A 130 2.09 -4.01 13.95
N CYS A 131 2.24 -3.23 12.88
CA CYS A 131 3.26 -2.19 12.77
C CYS A 131 2.84 -0.93 13.57
N PRO A 132 3.59 -0.52 14.61
CA PRO A 132 3.15 0.55 15.51
C PRO A 132 3.11 1.94 14.85
N THR A 133 3.87 2.16 13.78
CA THR A 133 3.90 3.45 13.09
C THR A 133 2.71 3.64 12.16
N ILE A 134 2.14 2.56 11.62
CA ILE A 134 1.02 2.63 10.70
C ILE A 134 -0.26 2.98 11.47
N GLN A 135 -0.90 4.06 11.05
CA GLN A 135 -2.11 4.59 11.64
C GLN A 135 -3.33 4.37 10.75
N GLU A 136 -3.13 4.31 9.43
CA GLU A 136 -4.22 4.08 8.47
C GLU A 136 -3.75 3.16 7.34
N TYR A 137 -4.61 2.23 6.97
CA TYR A 137 -4.45 1.32 5.84
C TYR A 137 -5.61 1.50 4.88
N MET A 138 -5.33 1.96 3.66
CA MET A 138 -6.34 2.24 2.63
C MET A 138 -6.27 1.19 1.53
N LEU A 139 -7.42 0.60 1.21
CA LEU A 139 -7.62 -0.36 0.14
C LEU A 139 -8.53 0.25 -0.93
N ILE A 140 -8.10 0.24 -2.18
CA ILE A 140 -8.81 0.83 -3.30
C ILE A 140 -9.21 -0.27 -4.27
N ALA A 141 -10.51 -0.47 -4.47
CA ALA A 141 -11.01 -1.48 -5.38
C ALA A 141 -10.81 -1.08 -6.85
N THR A 142 -10.54 -2.07 -7.71
CA THR A 142 -10.44 -1.89 -9.17
C THR A 142 -11.66 -2.43 -9.93
N LYS A 143 -12.54 -3.17 -9.26
CA LYS A 143 -13.76 -3.74 -9.86
C LYS A 143 -14.95 -2.78 -9.83
N CYS A 144 -15.01 -1.93 -8.80
CA CYS A 144 -15.97 -0.84 -8.68
C CYS A 144 -15.34 0.31 -7.89
N GLN A 145 -15.95 1.49 -7.96
CA GLN A 145 -15.49 2.66 -7.23
C GLN A 145 -15.83 2.53 -5.74
N ALA A 146 -14.94 1.91 -4.99
CA ALA A 146 -15.08 1.71 -3.55
C ALA A 146 -13.70 1.78 -2.88
N VAL A 147 -13.64 2.39 -1.70
CA VAL A 147 -12.45 2.53 -0.89
C VAL A 147 -12.76 2.11 0.54
N GLU A 148 -11.83 1.39 1.14
CA GLU A 148 -11.86 1.01 2.53
C GLU A 148 -10.68 1.68 3.24
N VAL A 149 -10.93 2.32 4.36
CA VAL A 149 -9.88 2.84 5.24
C VAL A 149 -9.99 2.14 6.59
N GLN A 150 -8.98 1.37 6.91
CA GLN A 150 -8.81 0.80 8.23
C GLN A 150 -7.99 1.79 9.05
N ARG A 151 -8.52 2.26 10.17
CA ARG A 151 -7.92 3.29 11.02
C ARG A 151 -7.63 2.76 12.40
N ARG A 152 -6.44 3.03 12.91
CA ARG A 152 -6.06 2.68 14.28
C ARG A 152 -6.78 3.57 15.30
N ALA A 153 -7.39 2.95 16.28
CA ALA A 153 -8.07 3.58 17.41
C ALA A 153 -7.55 2.95 18.71
N GLY A 154 -6.39 3.43 19.20
CA GLY A 154 -5.66 2.77 20.29
C GLY A 154 -5.14 1.39 19.86
N ASP A 155 -5.57 0.34 20.55
CA ASP A 155 -5.20 -1.05 20.23
C ASP A 155 -6.14 -1.72 19.21
N GLU A 156 -7.24 -1.05 18.84
CA GLU A 156 -8.22 -1.55 17.89
C GLU A 156 -8.07 -0.89 16.54
N TRP A 157 -8.74 -1.48 15.52
CA TRP A 157 -8.85 -0.94 14.17
C TRP A 157 -10.32 -0.79 13.78
N THR A 158 -10.69 0.37 13.28
CA THR A 158 -12.03 0.66 12.78
C THR A 158 -12.03 0.66 11.26
N LEU A 159 -13.09 0.12 10.65
CA LEU A 159 -13.28 0.08 9.21
C LEU A 159 -14.22 1.21 8.78
N HIS A 160 -13.78 1.99 7.81
CA HIS A 160 -14.55 3.05 7.16
C HIS A 160 -14.69 2.73 5.67
N LEU A 161 -15.92 2.72 5.16
CA LEU A 161 -16.24 2.43 3.76
C LEU A 161 -16.64 3.71 3.05
N PHE A 162 -16.15 3.90 1.83
CA PHE A 162 -16.43 5.07 1.00
C PHE A 162 -16.86 4.62 -0.41
N GLY A 163 -17.86 5.31 -0.96
CA GLY A 163 -18.40 5.11 -2.30
C GLY A 163 -18.43 6.39 -3.15
N PRO A 164 -19.02 6.34 -4.35
CA PRO A 164 -19.18 7.51 -5.21
C PRO A 164 -19.87 8.66 -4.50
N GLY A 165 -19.28 9.85 -4.62
CA GLY A 165 -19.77 11.07 -3.96
C GLY A 165 -19.17 11.33 -2.58
N ASP A 166 -18.50 10.37 -1.97
CA ASP A 166 -17.91 10.54 -0.64
C ASP A 166 -16.57 11.30 -0.69
N GLU A 167 -16.26 11.92 0.43
CA GLU A 167 -14.92 12.43 0.74
C GLU A 167 -14.19 11.47 1.68
N ILE A 168 -13.00 11.08 1.27
CA ILE A 168 -12.10 10.25 2.08
C ILE A 168 -11.30 11.17 2.99
N GLU A 169 -11.23 10.83 4.26
CA GLU A 169 -10.41 11.52 5.25
C GLU A 169 -9.34 10.59 5.79
N LEU A 170 -8.08 11.00 5.72
CA LEU A 170 -6.95 10.34 6.39
C LEU A 170 -6.55 11.22 7.59
N VAL A 171 -7.12 10.88 8.74
CA VAL A 171 -7.04 11.67 9.98
C VAL A 171 -5.62 11.78 10.49
N SER A 172 -4.84 10.70 10.36
CA SER A 172 -3.47 10.63 10.89
C SER A 172 -2.50 11.61 10.24
N ILE A 173 -2.83 12.07 9.02
CA ILE A 173 -2.05 13.04 8.26
C ILE A 173 -2.83 14.32 7.94
N GLY A 174 -4.07 14.43 8.42
CA GLY A 174 -4.90 15.64 8.34
C GLY A 174 -5.35 16.01 6.93
N VAL A 175 -5.51 15.04 6.01
CA VAL A 175 -5.92 15.30 4.63
C VAL A 175 -7.33 14.79 4.36
N ARG A 176 -8.02 15.47 3.41
CA ARG A 176 -9.35 15.10 2.93
C ARG A 176 -9.42 15.34 1.42
N PHE A 177 -10.00 14.40 0.69
CA PHE A 177 -10.14 14.48 -0.76
C PHE A 177 -11.34 13.65 -1.26
N SER A 178 -11.90 14.02 -2.42
CA SER A 178 -12.99 13.28 -3.03
C SER A 178 -12.52 11.91 -3.56
N LEU A 179 -13.30 10.86 -3.32
CA LEU A 179 -13.09 9.52 -3.90
C LEU A 179 -12.93 9.59 -5.43
N ALA A 180 -13.69 10.45 -6.11
CA ALA A 180 -13.62 10.62 -7.56
C ALA A 180 -12.22 10.99 -8.08
N THR A 181 -11.36 11.63 -7.26
CA THR A 181 -9.99 11.97 -7.67
C THR A 181 -9.14 10.72 -7.91
N LEU A 182 -9.37 9.66 -7.14
CA LEU A 182 -8.64 8.40 -7.25
C LEU A 182 -8.98 7.66 -8.55
N TYR A 183 -10.21 7.73 -9.00
CA TYR A 183 -10.71 7.03 -10.19
C TYR A 183 -10.68 7.86 -11.47
N ARG A 184 -10.15 9.09 -11.40
CA ARG A 184 -10.10 9.99 -12.56
C ARG A 184 -9.31 9.38 -13.73
N GLY A 185 -9.98 9.33 -14.90
CA GLY A 185 -9.39 8.77 -16.13
C GLY A 185 -9.29 7.25 -16.14
N THR A 186 -10.10 6.58 -15.33
CA THR A 186 -10.33 5.13 -15.38
C THR A 186 -11.73 4.84 -15.92
N ALA A 187 -11.94 3.60 -16.36
CA ALA A 187 -13.25 3.06 -16.71
C ALA A 187 -13.85 2.17 -15.59
N VAL A 188 -13.37 2.32 -14.35
CA VAL A 188 -13.88 1.56 -13.20
C VAL A 188 -15.33 2.01 -12.93
N PRO A 189 -16.32 1.10 -12.96
CA PRO A 189 -17.71 1.46 -12.77
C PRO A 189 -18.02 1.84 -11.32
N GLU A 190 -19.09 2.57 -11.13
CA GLU A 190 -19.72 2.69 -9.81
C GLU A 190 -20.27 1.33 -9.36
N PRO A 191 -20.39 1.07 -8.06
CA PRO A 191 -21.02 -0.16 -7.58
C PRO A 191 -22.48 -0.22 -8.03
N PRO A 192 -23.04 -1.43 -8.25
CA PRO A 192 -24.48 -1.56 -8.56
C PRO A 192 -25.30 -0.95 -7.44
N ASN A 193 -26.37 -0.24 -7.81
CA ASN A 193 -27.31 0.27 -6.83
C ASN A 193 -28.03 -0.92 -6.18
N ASP A 194 -28.06 -1.00 -4.85
CA ASP A 194 -28.79 -2.01 -4.07
C ASP A 194 -30.34 -1.92 -4.24
N GLN A 195 -30.83 -1.28 -5.29
CA GLN A 195 -32.26 -1.04 -5.54
C GLN A 195 -32.80 -1.74 -6.80
N ASP A 196 -32.01 -2.64 -7.44
CA ASP A 196 -32.52 -3.48 -8.57
C ASP A 196 -32.69 -4.95 -8.21
#